data_72f6d2c471d55c7d12f48200fae95a3a
#
_entry.id   72f6d2c471d55c7d12f48200fae95a3a
#
_cell.length_a   1.000
_cell.length_b   1.000
_cell.length_c   1.000
_cell.angle_alpha   90.00
_cell.angle_beta   90.00
_cell.angle_gamma   90.00
#
_symmetry.space_group_name_H-M   'P 1'
#
loop_
_entity.id
_entity.type
_entity.pdbx_description
1 polymer ?
#
loop_
_entity_poly.entity_id
_entity_poly.type
_entity_poly.pdbx_seq_one_letter_code
_entity_poly.pdbx_strand_id
1 'polypeptide(L)'
;MKTKLAQTAAALLLALSLTQAQADVVFEDPPWNQFNQGVNAYTDRDYRRALELLLPLAQSSNYAVRSVAEPYVARIYAIGPEGVKNLREAAYWMHRAAEDGDMSTQYYLGTLYLWGYKDLGIRRDARQAAKWFEQSARQGHEKAAAELALLYQESADGLPQDTAAAAKWYEKAAEAGDSRAAAILSQMYAQGIGVKRDMKKAEKWRKRSEQDQPADK
;
A
#
# COMPACT_ATOMS: atom_id res chain seq x y z
N MET A 1 9.20 21.05 12.12
CA MET A 1 9.87 20.38 11.00
C MET A 1 9.32 18.97 10.72
N LYS A 2 8.90 18.18 11.72
CA LYS A 2 8.35 16.81 11.52
C LYS A 2 7.00 16.76 10.77
N THR A 3 6.16 17.78 10.86
CA THR A 3 4.84 17.84 10.22
C THR A 3 4.90 18.06 8.70
N LYS A 4 5.88 18.82 8.20
CA LYS A 4 6.05 19.06 6.74
C LYS A 4 6.61 17.83 6.01
N LEU A 5 7.46 17.04 6.67
CA LEU A 5 8.00 15.79 6.11
C LEU A 5 6.93 14.70 5.98
N ALA A 6 5.99 14.61 6.93
CA ALA A 6 4.89 13.66 6.85
C ALA A 6 3.88 14.03 5.75
N GLN A 7 3.64 15.33 5.53
CA GLN A 7 2.75 15.81 4.47
C GLN A 7 3.32 15.57 3.07
N THR A 8 4.64 15.74 2.90
CA THR A 8 5.33 15.41 1.64
C THR A 8 5.45 13.90 1.40
N ALA A 9 5.62 13.11 2.44
CA ALA A 9 5.70 11.66 2.32
C ALA A 9 4.35 11.04 1.92
N ALA A 10 3.22 11.48 2.49
CA ALA A 10 1.89 10.99 2.12
C ALA A 10 1.52 11.37 0.69
N ALA A 11 1.83 12.59 0.25
CA ALA A 11 1.61 13.03 -1.13
C ALA A 11 2.52 12.30 -2.13
N LEU A 12 3.78 12.06 -1.79
CA LEU A 12 4.72 11.29 -2.61
C LEU A 12 4.36 9.79 -2.66
N LEU A 13 3.89 9.22 -1.55
CA LEU A 13 3.45 7.82 -1.49
C LEU A 13 2.21 7.58 -2.37
N LEU A 14 1.25 8.50 -2.38
CA LEU A 14 0.08 8.44 -3.26
C LEU A 14 0.45 8.60 -4.76
N ALA A 15 1.57 9.22 -5.09
CA ALA A 15 1.98 9.48 -6.47
C ALA A 15 2.69 8.30 -7.16
N LEU A 16 3.23 7.32 -6.43
CA LEU A 16 4.24 6.39 -6.97
C LEU A 16 3.75 4.97 -7.33
N SER A 17 2.49 4.62 -7.14
CA SER A 17 2.08 3.19 -7.20
C SER A 17 1.15 2.74 -8.32
N LEU A 18 0.86 3.59 -9.31
CA LEU A 18 0.27 3.09 -10.55
C LEU A 18 1.41 2.83 -11.53
N THR A 19 1.69 1.56 -11.77
CA THR A 19 2.66 1.16 -12.80
C THR A 19 2.10 1.44 -14.18
N GLN A 20 2.98 1.86 -15.09
CA GLN A 20 2.72 2.05 -16.53
C GLN A 20 1.95 0.87 -17.17
N ALA A 21 2.08 -0.33 -16.61
CA ALA A 21 1.42 -1.55 -17.07
C ALA A 21 -0.13 -1.53 -16.95
N GLN A 22 -0.72 -0.63 -16.14
CA GLN A 22 -2.18 -0.47 -16.09
C GLN A 22 -2.71 0.50 -17.16
N ALA A 23 -1.83 1.24 -17.84
CA ALA A 23 -2.21 2.18 -18.89
C ALA A 23 -2.42 1.53 -20.27
N ASP A 24 -1.97 0.29 -20.45
CA ASP A 24 -1.97 -0.35 -21.79
C ASP A 24 -3.19 -1.24 -22.05
N VAL A 25 -4.19 -1.27 -21.15
CA VAL A 25 -5.43 -2.00 -21.41
C VAL A 25 -6.39 -1.10 -22.19
N VAL A 26 -6.31 -1.16 -23.50
CA VAL A 26 -7.25 -0.47 -24.40
C VAL A 26 -8.55 -1.29 -24.45
N PHE A 27 -9.53 -0.90 -23.67
CA PHE A 27 -10.90 -1.38 -23.83
C PHE A 27 -11.67 -0.36 -24.68
N GLU A 28 -12.26 -0.81 -25.81
CA GLU A 28 -12.99 0.04 -26.74
C GLU A 28 -14.43 0.38 -26.31
N ASP A 29 -14.95 -0.28 -25.26
CA ASP A 29 -16.29 -0.04 -24.74
C ASP A 29 -16.42 1.31 -24.03
N PRO A 30 -17.61 1.95 -24.06
CA PRO A 30 -17.83 3.32 -23.55
C PRO A 30 -17.30 3.62 -22.14
N PRO A 31 -17.49 2.78 -21.11
CA PRO A 31 -16.98 3.11 -19.77
C PRO A 31 -15.43 3.08 -19.71
N TRP A 32 -14.78 2.21 -20.49
CA TRP A 32 -13.32 2.12 -20.51
C TRP A 32 -12.70 3.25 -21.32
N ASN A 33 -13.33 3.69 -22.41
CA ASN A 33 -12.88 4.89 -23.14
C ASN A 33 -12.92 6.13 -22.24
N GLN A 34 -14.03 6.32 -21.50
CA GLN A 34 -14.14 7.41 -20.52
C GLN A 34 -13.08 7.28 -19.43
N PHE A 35 -12.82 6.08 -18.93
CA PHE A 35 -11.76 5.81 -17.94
C PHE A 35 -10.38 6.21 -18.48
N ASN A 36 -10.02 5.76 -19.69
CA ASN A 36 -8.75 6.09 -20.31
C ASN A 36 -8.57 7.61 -20.50
N GLN A 37 -9.61 8.31 -20.95
CA GLN A 37 -9.60 9.78 -21.05
C GLN A 37 -9.37 10.43 -19.68
N GLY A 38 -10.01 9.90 -18.63
CA GLY A 38 -9.85 10.38 -17.25
C GLY A 38 -8.44 10.16 -16.72
N VAL A 39 -7.84 9.00 -17.00
CA VAL A 39 -6.44 8.69 -16.65
C VAL A 39 -5.46 9.60 -17.41
N ASN A 40 -5.68 9.84 -18.69
CA ASN A 40 -4.87 10.79 -19.45
C ASN A 40 -4.94 12.19 -18.86
N ALA A 41 -6.14 12.70 -18.56
CA ALA A 41 -6.31 13.99 -17.91
C ALA A 41 -5.60 14.04 -16.53
N TYR A 42 -5.63 12.95 -15.75
CA TYR A 42 -4.88 12.85 -14.50
C TYR A 42 -3.36 12.93 -14.72
N THR A 43 -2.85 12.24 -15.73
CA THR A 43 -1.42 12.24 -16.09
C THR A 43 -0.97 13.64 -16.53
N ASP A 44 -1.81 14.35 -17.28
CA ASP A 44 -1.59 15.74 -17.72
C ASP A 44 -1.80 16.76 -16.59
N ARG A 45 -2.13 16.31 -15.38
CA ARG A 45 -2.46 17.12 -14.20
C ARG A 45 -3.70 18.01 -14.35
N ASP A 46 -4.53 17.75 -15.35
CA ASP A 46 -5.87 18.34 -15.44
C ASP A 46 -6.84 17.60 -14.49
N TYR A 47 -6.66 17.85 -13.19
CA TYR A 47 -7.41 17.15 -12.16
C TYR A 47 -8.91 17.44 -12.18
N ARG A 48 -9.32 18.61 -12.69
CA ARG A 48 -10.76 18.92 -12.85
C ARG A 48 -11.38 18.04 -13.91
N ARG A 49 -10.75 17.98 -15.07
CA ARG A 49 -11.20 17.13 -16.17
C ARG A 49 -11.13 15.65 -15.80
N ALA A 50 -10.09 15.24 -15.09
CA ALA A 50 -9.97 13.88 -14.58
C ALA A 50 -11.14 13.52 -13.65
N LEU A 51 -11.53 14.40 -12.71
CA LEU A 51 -12.69 14.18 -11.84
C LEU A 51 -14.00 14.11 -12.62
N GLU A 52 -14.24 15.00 -13.58
CA GLU A 52 -15.44 14.98 -14.41
C GLU A 52 -15.63 13.62 -15.08
N LEU A 53 -14.53 12.99 -15.50
CA LEU A 53 -14.56 11.71 -16.21
C LEU A 53 -14.56 10.50 -15.26
N LEU A 54 -13.79 10.52 -14.20
CA LEU A 54 -13.57 9.35 -13.34
C LEU A 54 -14.60 9.24 -12.19
N LEU A 55 -15.13 10.35 -11.68
CA LEU A 55 -16.05 10.30 -10.55
C LEU A 55 -17.36 9.55 -10.88
N PRO A 56 -18.00 9.75 -12.05
CA PRO A 56 -19.16 8.95 -12.44
C PRO A 56 -18.86 7.44 -12.53
N LEU A 57 -17.65 7.09 -12.97
CA LEU A 57 -17.19 5.70 -13.06
C LEU A 57 -16.96 5.08 -11.69
N ALA A 58 -16.36 5.84 -10.76
CA ALA A 58 -16.18 5.45 -9.37
C ALA A 58 -17.51 5.29 -8.62
N GLN A 59 -18.59 5.93 -9.08
CA GLN A 59 -19.94 5.80 -8.54
C GLN A 59 -20.76 4.71 -9.25
N SER A 60 -20.23 4.08 -10.28
CA SER A 60 -20.93 3.08 -11.08
C SER A 60 -21.26 1.82 -10.27
N SER A 61 -22.38 1.18 -10.62
CA SER A 61 -22.71 -0.17 -10.16
C SER A 61 -21.83 -1.26 -10.81
N ASN A 62 -21.17 -0.95 -11.93
CA ASN A 62 -20.25 -1.86 -12.58
C ASN A 62 -18.95 -1.94 -11.77
N TYR A 63 -18.77 -3.05 -11.06
CA TYR A 63 -17.61 -3.27 -10.19
C TYR A 63 -16.28 -3.13 -10.95
N ALA A 64 -16.17 -3.69 -12.16
CA ALA A 64 -14.92 -3.71 -12.90
C ALA A 64 -14.37 -2.30 -13.18
N VAL A 65 -15.24 -1.37 -13.56
CA VAL A 65 -14.85 0.02 -13.85
C VAL A 65 -14.75 0.85 -12.57
N ARG A 66 -15.63 0.60 -11.59
CA ARG A 66 -15.64 1.29 -10.31
C ARG A 66 -14.34 1.07 -9.54
N SER A 67 -13.94 -0.19 -9.38
CA SER A 67 -12.76 -0.56 -8.58
C SER A 67 -11.44 0.05 -9.09
N VAL A 68 -11.33 0.30 -10.40
CA VAL A 68 -10.17 0.96 -10.99
C VAL A 68 -10.26 2.48 -10.97
N ALA A 69 -11.47 3.05 -10.96
CA ALA A 69 -11.65 4.50 -10.94
C ALA A 69 -11.51 5.11 -9.53
N GLU A 70 -11.95 4.41 -8.49
CA GLU A 70 -11.92 4.88 -7.10
C GLU A 70 -10.53 5.31 -6.61
N PRO A 71 -9.43 4.55 -6.85
CA PRO A 71 -8.09 4.96 -6.45
C PRO A 71 -7.63 6.29 -7.07
N TYR A 72 -8.01 6.53 -8.33
CA TYR A 72 -7.70 7.80 -8.99
C TYR A 72 -8.47 8.96 -8.38
N VAL A 73 -9.78 8.80 -8.15
CA VAL A 73 -10.63 9.83 -7.52
C VAL A 73 -10.08 10.17 -6.13
N ALA A 74 -9.72 9.16 -5.34
CA ALA A 74 -9.11 9.37 -4.02
C ALA A 74 -7.84 10.22 -4.12
N ARG A 75 -6.97 9.93 -5.08
CA ARG A 75 -5.73 10.68 -5.31
C ARG A 75 -5.96 12.10 -5.76
N ILE A 76 -6.87 12.30 -6.71
CA ILE A 76 -7.20 13.64 -7.20
C ILE A 76 -7.66 14.53 -6.05
N TYR A 77 -8.53 14.03 -5.17
CA TYR A 77 -8.94 14.76 -3.98
C TYR A 77 -7.82 14.97 -2.96
N ALA A 78 -6.83 14.06 -2.89
CA ALA A 78 -5.71 14.19 -1.96
C ALA A 78 -4.65 15.22 -2.41
N ILE A 79 -4.33 15.26 -3.71
CA ILE A 79 -3.19 16.02 -4.25
C ILE A 79 -3.58 17.16 -5.20
N GLY A 80 -4.84 17.25 -5.58
CA GLY A 80 -5.33 18.26 -6.51
C GLY A 80 -5.06 19.69 -6.04
N PRO A 81 -5.15 20.67 -6.96
CA PRO A 81 -4.97 22.07 -6.65
C PRO A 81 -6.10 22.60 -5.76
N GLU A 82 -5.95 23.84 -5.31
CA GLU A 82 -7.02 24.54 -4.58
C GLU A 82 -8.33 24.54 -5.39
N GLY A 83 -9.43 24.25 -4.69
CA GLY A 83 -10.76 24.10 -5.30
C GLY A 83 -11.05 22.70 -5.87
N VAL A 84 -10.04 21.81 -5.95
CA VAL A 84 -10.20 20.37 -6.23
C VAL A 84 -9.86 19.55 -4.99
N LYS A 85 -8.80 19.91 -4.28
CA LYS A 85 -8.33 19.21 -3.08
C LYS A 85 -9.43 19.17 -2.01
N ASN A 86 -9.75 17.95 -1.56
CA ASN A 86 -10.71 17.70 -0.49
C ASN A 86 -10.29 16.44 0.28
N LEU A 87 -9.65 16.62 1.42
CA LEU A 87 -9.09 15.51 2.19
C LEU A 87 -10.18 14.59 2.80
N ARG A 88 -11.40 15.09 3.02
CA ARG A 88 -12.53 14.27 3.48
C ARG A 88 -12.97 13.32 2.35
N GLU A 89 -13.14 13.84 1.16
CA GLU A 89 -13.44 13.02 -0.02
C GLU A 89 -12.30 12.04 -0.33
N ALA A 90 -11.06 12.48 -0.23
CA ALA A 90 -9.91 11.60 -0.39
C ALA A 90 -9.97 10.40 0.55
N ALA A 91 -10.23 10.63 1.85
CA ALA A 91 -10.37 9.56 2.83
C ALA A 91 -11.54 8.62 2.51
N TYR A 92 -12.69 9.17 2.14
CA TYR A 92 -13.87 8.39 1.76
C TYR A 92 -13.56 7.45 0.58
N TRP A 93 -12.99 8.01 -0.50
CA TRP A 93 -12.68 7.22 -1.70
C TRP A 93 -11.53 6.23 -1.49
N MET A 94 -10.55 6.56 -0.63
CA MET A 94 -9.52 5.61 -0.22
C MET A 94 -10.11 4.39 0.49
N HIS A 95 -11.04 4.60 1.45
CA HIS A 95 -11.70 3.49 2.13
C HIS A 95 -12.46 2.61 1.15
N ARG A 96 -13.23 3.21 0.25
CA ARG A 96 -13.97 2.47 -0.76
C ARG A 96 -13.06 1.64 -1.67
N ALA A 97 -12.02 2.26 -2.23
CA ALA A 97 -11.05 1.55 -3.08
C ALA A 97 -10.37 0.38 -2.36
N ALA A 98 -10.03 0.56 -1.08
CA ALA A 98 -9.46 -0.50 -0.27
C ALA A 98 -10.45 -1.63 0.05
N GLU A 99 -11.71 -1.30 0.32
CA GLU A 99 -12.81 -2.26 0.51
C GLU A 99 -13.13 -3.02 -0.77
N ASP A 100 -13.05 -2.34 -1.92
CA ASP A 100 -13.18 -2.96 -3.24
C ASP A 100 -11.93 -3.74 -3.67
N GLY A 101 -10.89 -3.79 -2.82
CA GLY A 101 -9.79 -4.72 -2.98
C GLY A 101 -8.54 -4.13 -3.63
N ASP A 102 -8.45 -2.80 -3.86
CA ASP A 102 -7.23 -2.21 -4.40
C ASP A 102 -6.04 -2.40 -3.44
N MET A 103 -5.12 -3.26 -3.86
CA MET A 103 -3.96 -3.68 -3.09
C MET A 103 -3.09 -2.50 -2.64
N SER A 104 -2.89 -1.53 -3.51
CA SER A 104 -2.08 -0.35 -3.22
C SER A 104 -2.75 0.55 -2.19
N THR A 105 -4.04 0.79 -2.34
CA THR A 105 -4.82 1.62 -1.40
C THR A 105 -4.93 0.93 -0.03
N GLN A 106 -5.05 -0.39 0.02
CA GLN A 106 -4.98 -1.15 1.28
C GLN A 106 -3.65 -0.92 2.00
N TYR A 107 -2.52 -1.00 1.29
CA TYR A 107 -1.21 -0.69 1.86
C TYR A 107 -1.14 0.75 2.40
N TYR A 108 -1.64 1.72 1.63
CA TYR A 108 -1.65 3.12 2.06
C TYR A 108 -2.53 3.36 3.29
N LEU A 109 -3.73 2.78 3.34
CA LEU A 109 -4.56 2.86 4.54
C LEU A 109 -3.86 2.24 5.74
N GLY A 110 -3.20 1.09 5.58
CA GLY A 110 -2.36 0.51 6.62
C GLY A 110 -1.32 1.50 7.14
N THR A 111 -0.62 2.19 6.25
CA THR A 111 0.37 3.22 6.60
C THR A 111 -0.27 4.43 7.29
N LEU A 112 -1.42 4.88 6.82
CA LEU A 112 -2.14 6.01 7.45
C LEU A 112 -2.62 5.67 8.87
N TYR A 113 -3.11 4.45 9.11
CA TYR A 113 -3.48 3.99 10.44
C TYR A 113 -2.27 3.74 11.33
N LEU A 114 -1.14 3.31 10.78
CA LEU A 114 0.09 3.10 11.54
C LEU A 114 0.61 4.40 12.17
N TRP A 115 0.61 5.47 11.40
CA TRP A 115 1.16 6.76 11.84
C TRP A 115 0.10 7.72 12.36
N GLY A 116 -1.15 7.55 11.97
CA GLY A 116 -2.22 8.50 12.14
C GLY A 116 -2.07 9.70 11.18
N TYR A 117 -3.18 10.15 10.59
CA TYR A 117 -3.18 11.31 9.70
C TYR A 117 -4.37 12.21 10.00
N LYS A 118 -4.12 13.21 10.85
CA LYS A 118 -5.16 14.09 11.42
C LYS A 118 -5.98 14.81 10.35
N ASP A 119 -5.33 15.27 9.28
CA ASP A 119 -6.00 16.03 8.22
C ASP A 119 -7.00 15.17 7.40
N LEU A 120 -6.80 13.86 7.39
CA LEU A 120 -7.75 12.88 6.83
C LEU A 120 -8.73 12.34 7.88
N GLY A 121 -8.65 12.80 9.13
CA GLY A 121 -9.46 12.29 10.24
C GLY A 121 -9.05 10.88 10.72
N ILE A 122 -7.92 10.37 10.25
CA ILE A 122 -7.42 9.03 10.58
C ILE A 122 -6.57 9.10 11.85
N ARG A 123 -7.03 8.45 12.92
CA ARG A 123 -6.27 8.29 14.16
C ARG A 123 -5.35 7.08 14.05
N ARG A 124 -4.21 7.15 14.74
CA ARG A 124 -3.32 6.00 14.86
C ARG A 124 -4.07 4.81 15.47
N ASP A 125 -3.98 3.67 14.80
CA ASP A 125 -4.60 2.41 15.21
C ASP A 125 -3.84 1.23 14.58
N ALA A 126 -3.01 0.55 15.39
CA ALA A 126 -2.19 -0.56 14.92
C ALA A 126 -3.01 -1.77 14.48
N ARG A 127 -4.22 -1.98 15.04
CA ARG A 127 -5.10 -3.09 14.60
C ARG A 127 -5.66 -2.82 13.21
N GLN A 128 -6.10 -1.59 12.95
CA GLN A 128 -6.53 -1.21 11.61
C GLN A 128 -5.37 -1.25 10.61
N ALA A 129 -4.18 -0.80 11.01
CA ALA A 129 -2.99 -0.90 10.19
C ALA A 129 -2.70 -2.37 9.82
N ALA A 130 -2.68 -3.27 10.82
CA ALA A 130 -2.47 -4.70 10.60
C ALA A 130 -3.52 -5.32 9.67
N LYS A 131 -4.81 -4.99 9.86
CA LYS A 131 -5.90 -5.45 9.00
C LYS A 131 -5.65 -5.09 7.52
N TRP A 132 -5.32 -3.83 7.24
CA TRP A 132 -5.13 -3.36 5.88
C TRP A 132 -3.84 -3.88 5.26
N PHE A 133 -2.73 -3.92 6.02
CA PHE A 133 -1.51 -4.56 5.56
C PHE A 133 -1.71 -6.04 5.26
N GLU A 134 -2.49 -6.77 6.08
CA GLU A 134 -2.77 -8.18 5.83
C GLU A 134 -3.53 -8.39 4.52
N GLN A 135 -4.54 -7.58 4.24
CA GLN A 135 -5.30 -7.67 2.99
C GLN A 135 -4.40 -7.40 1.77
N SER A 136 -3.58 -6.36 1.85
CA SER A 136 -2.61 -6.02 0.81
C SER A 136 -1.54 -7.12 0.62
N ALA A 137 -0.97 -7.62 1.71
CA ALA A 137 0.05 -8.68 1.69
C ALA A 137 -0.48 -10.01 1.15
N ARG A 138 -1.75 -10.35 1.40
CA ARG A 138 -2.40 -11.55 0.84
C ARG A 138 -2.53 -11.47 -0.69
N GLN A 139 -2.56 -10.29 -1.25
CA GLN A 139 -2.55 -10.04 -2.70
C GLN A 139 -1.13 -9.99 -3.29
N GLY A 140 -0.09 -10.13 -2.47
CA GLY A 140 1.31 -10.17 -2.91
C GLY A 140 2.07 -8.85 -2.78
N HIS A 141 1.54 -7.87 -2.06
CA HIS A 141 2.26 -6.61 -1.82
C HIS A 141 3.41 -6.83 -0.82
N GLU A 142 4.64 -6.88 -1.32
CA GLU A 142 5.85 -7.22 -0.53
C GLU A 142 6.05 -6.32 0.70
N LYS A 143 5.91 -4.98 0.51
CA LYS A 143 6.09 -4.02 1.60
C LYS A 143 5.02 -4.16 2.68
N ALA A 144 3.78 -4.51 2.30
CA ALA A 144 2.72 -4.73 3.28
C ALA A 144 3.01 -5.95 4.17
N ALA A 145 3.59 -7.00 3.61
CA ALA A 145 3.99 -8.17 4.37
C ALA A 145 5.10 -7.85 5.39
N ALA A 146 6.10 -7.04 4.98
CA ALA A 146 7.18 -6.61 5.86
C ALA A 146 6.68 -5.69 6.99
N GLU A 147 5.82 -4.71 6.68
CA GLU A 147 5.22 -3.81 7.68
C GLU A 147 4.35 -4.58 8.68
N LEU A 148 3.56 -5.53 8.21
CA LEU A 148 2.75 -6.39 9.08
C LEU A 148 3.60 -7.25 9.99
N ALA A 149 4.71 -7.82 9.47
CA ALA A 149 5.65 -8.58 10.27
C ALA A 149 6.26 -7.72 11.39
N LEU A 150 6.66 -6.49 11.07
CA LEU A 150 7.21 -5.55 12.04
C LEU A 150 6.19 -5.19 13.12
N LEU A 151 4.92 -4.95 12.76
CA LEU A 151 3.84 -4.68 13.72
C LEU A 151 3.65 -5.82 14.71
N TYR A 152 3.67 -7.08 14.26
CA TYR A 152 3.58 -8.23 15.14
C TYR A 152 4.85 -8.43 15.99
N GLN A 153 6.00 -8.04 15.48
CA GLN A 153 7.27 -8.14 16.21
C GLN A 153 7.38 -7.13 17.34
N GLU A 154 6.97 -5.87 17.11
CA GLU A 154 7.23 -4.77 18.04
C GLU A 154 6.17 -4.60 19.12
N SER A 155 4.98 -5.18 18.99
CA SER A 155 3.83 -4.86 19.84
C SER A 155 3.45 -3.37 19.73
N ALA A 156 2.42 -3.07 18.98
CA ALA A 156 1.94 -1.69 18.84
C ALA A 156 0.60 -1.49 19.56
N ASP A 157 0.21 -0.25 19.77
CA ASP A 157 -0.99 0.16 20.51
C ASP A 157 -2.22 -0.73 20.25
N GLY A 158 -2.53 -1.61 21.20
CA GLY A 158 -3.66 -2.54 21.13
C GLY A 158 -3.45 -3.79 20.30
N LEU A 159 -2.31 -3.94 19.59
CA LEU A 159 -1.91 -5.15 18.90
C LEU A 159 -0.86 -5.90 19.73
N PRO A 160 -1.16 -7.10 20.27
CA PRO A 160 -0.19 -7.84 21.06
C PRO A 160 0.96 -8.34 20.19
N GLN A 161 2.15 -8.46 20.80
CA GLN A 161 3.29 -9.08 20.14
C GLN A 161 2.98 -10.54 19.77
N ASP A 162 3.28 -10.91 18.54
CA ASP A 162 3.22 -12.29 18.03
C ASP A 162 4.41 -12.56 17.10
N THR A 163 5.51 -13.01 17.71
CA THR A 163 6.74 -13.30 16.98
C THR A 163 6.59 -14.47 16.00
N ALA A 164 5.64 -15.39 16.24
CA ALA A 164 5.38 -16.47 15.31
C ALA A 164 4.62 -15.97 14.06
N ALA A 165 3.65 -15.08 14.24
CA ALA A 165 3.02 -14.40 13.11
C ALA A 165 4.03 -13.51 12.37
N ALA A 166 4.89 -12.77 13.08
CA ALA A 166 5.94 -11.95 12.49
C ALA A 166 6.84 -12.79 11.57
N ALA A 167 7.32 -13.96 12.04
CA ALA A 167 8.16 -14.85 11.24
C ALA A 167 7.49 -15.30 9.94
N LYS A 168 6.20 -15.65 9.99
CA LYS A 168 5.42 -16.05 8.80
C LYS A 168 5.30 -14.91 7.78
N TRP A 169 5.10 -13.68 8.25
CA TRP A 169 4.97 -12.52 7.36
C TRP A 169 6.32 -12.07 6.82
N TYR A 170 7.41 -12.16 7.61
CA TYR A 170 8.77 -11.96 7.07
C TYR A 170 9.12 -13.02 6.02
N GLU A 171 8.69 -14.28 6.20
CA GLU A 171 8.91 -15.32 5.17
C GLU A 171 8.23 -14.94 3.86
N LYS A 172 6.97 -14.49 3.90
CA LYS A 172 6.27 -14.02 2.70
C LYS A 172 6.93 -12.81 2.05
N ALA A 173 7.36 -11.82 2.83
CA ALA A 173 8.07 -10.66 2.30
C ALA A 173 9.41 -11.06 1.65
N ALA A 174 10.17 -11.94 2.29
CA ALA A 174 11.42 -12.46 1.77
C ALA A 174 11.25 -13.32 0.51
N GLU A 175 10.16 -14.10 0.42
CA GLU A 175 9.81 -14.85 -0.79
C GLU A 175 9.45 -13.92 -1.96
N ALA A 176 8.85 -12.78 -1.67
CA ALA A 176 8.54 -11.74 -2.64
C ALA A 176 9.75 -10.87 -3.04
N GLY A 177 10.93 -11.07 -2.41
CA GLY A 177 12.17 -10.39 -2.77
C GLY A 177 12.64 -9.33 -1.77
N ASP A 178 11.98 -9.18 -0.61
CA ASP A 178 12.47 -8.25 0.42
C ASP A 178 13.72 -8.81 1.12
N SER A 179 14.90 -8.28 0.74
CA SER A 179 16.19 -8.68 1.29
C SER A 179 16.35 -8.37 2.79
N ARG A 180 15.69 -7.32 3.29
CA ARG A 180 15.69 -6.97 4.72
C ARG A 180 14.88 -7.99 5.51
N ALA A 181 13.71 -8.36 5.01
CA ALA A 181 12.88 -9.41 5.61
C ALA A 181 13.65 -10.75 5.63
N ALA A 182 14.38 -11.08 4.57
CA ALA A 182 15.23 -12.27 4.52
C ALA A 182 16.33 -12.24 5.59
N ALA A 183 16.99 -11.09 5.80
CA ALA A 183 18.00 -10.93 6.84
C ALA A 183 17.42 -11.11 8.25
N ILE A 184 16.25 -10.50 8.54
CA ILE A 184 15.55 -10.64 9.82
C ILE A 184 15.16 -12.10 10.05
N LEU A 185 14.56 -12.74 9.05
CA LEU A 185 14.14 -14.14 9.13
C LEU A 185 15.31 -15.09 9.36
N SER A 186 16.48 -14.82 8.76
CA SER A 186 17.72 -15.54 9.05
C SER A 186 18.08 -15.48 10.54
N GLN A 187 18.02 -14.30 11.14
CA GLN A 187 18.28 -14.13 12.58
C GLN A 187 17.24 -14.86 13.43
N MET A 188 15.95 -14.78 13.06
CA MET A 188 14.87 -15.47 13.77
C MET A 188 15.12 -16.99 13.79
N TYR A 189 15.49 -17.61 12.67
CA TYR A 189 15.82 -19.03 12.62
C TYR A 189 17.12 -19.37 13.37
N ALA A 190 18.13 -18.50 13.35
CA ALA A 190 19.38 -18.71 14.09
C ALA A 190 19.19 -18.69 15.62
N GLN A 191 18.29 -17.85 16.10
CA GLN A 191 18.04 -17.64 17.53
C GLN A 191 16.82 -18.43 18.05
N GLY A 192 15.93 -18.91 17.17
CA GLY A 192 14.68 -19.55 17.57
C GLY A 192 13.60 -18.57 18.03
N ILE A 193 13.58 -17.34 17.48
CA ILE A 193 12.59 -16.30 17.81
C ILE A 193 11.37 -16.49 16.93
N GLY A 194 10.21 -16.80 17.52
CA GLY A 194 8.96 -17.03 16.81
C GLY A 194 8.93 -18.29 15.93
N VAL A 195 10.06 -18.97 15.77
CA VAL A 195 10.24 -20.19 15.01
C VAL A 195 11.17 -21.17 15.76
N LYS A 196 11.07 -22.47 15.45
CA LYS A 196 12.05 -23.41 15.95
C LYS A 196 13.42 -23.08 15.37
N ARG A 197 14.46 -23.05 16.23
CA ARG A 197 15.85 -22.82 15.80
C ARG A 197 16.26 -23.80 14.70
N ASP A 198 16.75 -23.25 13.58
CA ASP A 198 17.17 -24.01 12.41
C ASP A 198 18.29 -23.28 11.67
N MET A 199 19.54 -23.72 11.88
CA MET A 199 20.73 -23.10 11.28
C MET A 199 20.78 -23.27 9.76
N LYS A 200 20.17 -24.34 9.20
CA LYS A 200 20.11 -24.53 7.74
C LYS A 200 19.19 -23.50 7.09
N LYS A 201 18.03 -23.28 7.70
CA LYS A 201 17.10 -22.22 7.24
C LYS A 201 17.69 -20.83 7.44
N ALA A 202 18.36 -20.58 8.57
CA ALA A 202 19.05 -19.31 8.82
C ALA A 202 20.06 -19.01 7.70
N GLU A 203 20.90 -19.97 7.34
CA GLU A 203 21.89 -19.82 6.27
C GLU A 203 21.23 -19.64 4.89
N LYS A 204 20.15 -20.37 4.60
CA LYS A 204 19.36 -20.18 3.37
C LYS A 204 18.90 -18.74 3.22
N TRP A 205 18.29 -18.17 4.27
CA TRP A 205 17.74 -16.82 4.23
C TRP A 205 18.83 -15.74 4.25
N ARG A 206 19.96 -16.00 4.92
CA ARG A 206 21.15 -15.13 4.86
C ARG A 206 21.66 -14.98 3.42
N LYS A 207 21.85 -16.10 2.72
CA LYS A 207 22.27 -16.08 1.30
C LYS A 207 21.28 -15.32 0.42
N ARG A 208 19.98 -15.49 0.67
CA ARG A 208 18.94 -14.77 -0.09
C ARG A 208 19.05 -13.26 0.12
N SER A 209 19.26 -12.81 1.37
CA SER A 209 19.39 -11.39 1.67
C SER A 209 20.63 -10.72 1.03
N GLU A 210 21.65 -11.50 0.72
CA GLU A 210 22.88 -11.00 0.09
C GLU A 210 22.81 -10.95 -1.44
N GLN A 211 21.95 -11.78 -2.06
CA GLN A 211 21.81 -11.86 -3.52
C GLN A 211 21.11 -10.63 -4.13
N ASP A 212 20.25 -10.00 -3.37
CA ASP A 212 19.42 -8.86 -3.81
C ASP A 212 20.01 -7.50 -3.39
N GLN A 213 21.20 -7.46 -2.78
CA GLN A 213 21.90 -6.20 -2.53
C GLN A 213 22.58 -5.75 -3.83
N PRO A 214 22.32 -4.52 -4.32
CA PRO A 214 23.09 -3.99 -5.43
C PRO A 214 24.56 -4.02 -5.04
N ALA A 215 25.40 -4.63 -5.90
CA ALA A 215 26.84 -4.61 -5.70
C ALA A 215 27.27 -3.14 -5.59
N ASP A 216 27.77 -2.76 -4.42
CA ASP A 216 28.39 -1.45 -4.23
C ASP A 216 29.49 -1.29 -5.30
N LYS A 217 29.22 -0.43 -6.28
CA LYS A 217 30.20 0.03 -7.26
C LYS A 217 30.60 1.45 -6.94
#